data_dd5476a503a9fadbef250dc64e2ae55a
#
_entry.id   dd5476a503a9fadbef250dc64e2ae55a
#
_cell.length_a   1.000
_cell.length_b   1.000
_cell.length_c   1.000
_cell.angle_alpha   90.00
_cell.angle_beta   90.00
_cell.angle_gamma   90.00
#
_symmetry.space_group_name_H-M   'P 1'
#
loop_
_entity.id
_entity.type
_entity.pdbx_description
1 polymer ?
#
loop_
_entity_poly.entity_id
_entity_poly.type
_entity_poly.pdbx_seq_one_letter_code
_entity_poly.pdbx_strand_id
1 'polypeptide(L)'
;SLDDRFNKLKLGNTPIQRIYHSPDMLWAEGPAWNGVGRYLLWSDIPNNVQHRWLEEDGHVTKQFRYPSGNSNGNTFDFQGRQISCQHGPRKVVRYEYDGSITVLAEKFEGKSLNAPNDAIVHPEDGSIWFTDPGYGGLMNYEGTRATNGSVRPYQKEAVYRIDAKDGKITKLTDEIFKPNGLCFSPDYRKLYVADTGASHYADAPKNIKVWDIESTKRLKNGREFASMKLDVDGEEKAGFADGIRADEYGNIWASAGWVGDGYDGVHIFANEDGQRIGQILLPEI
;
A
#
# COMPACT_ATOMS: atom_id res chain seq x y z
N SER A 1 -14.05 16.70 10.56
CA SER A 1 -13.41 16.28 11.82
C SER A 1 -14.38 15.45 12.62
N LEU A 2 -13.95 14.31 13.13
CA LEU A 2 -14.76 13.46 14.01
C LEU A 2 -14.31 13.60 15.47
N ASP A 3 -13.08 14.09 15.68
CA ASP A 3 -12.46 14.31 17.00
C ASP A 3 -11.56 15.55 16.93
N ASP A 4 -11.38 16.24 18.05
CA ASP A 4 -10.55 17.47 18.13
C ASP A 4 -9.07 17.21 17.83
N ARG A 5 -8.58 15.99 18.02
CA ARG A 5 -7.21 15.58 17.65
C ARG A 5 -6.91 15.79 16.17
N PHE A 6 -7.91 15.61 15.30
CA PHE A 6 -7.75 15.85 13.86
C PHE A 6 -7.58 17.34 13.50
N ASN A 7 -8.09 18.25 14.32
CA ASN A 7 -8.00 19.69 14.04
C ASN A 7 -6.55 20.20 13.96
N LYS A 8 -5.62 19.51 14.63
CA LYS A 8 -4.18 19.83 14.60
C LYS A 8 -3.51 19.39 13.30
N LEU A 9 -4.13 18.48 12.55
CA LEU A 9 -3.55 17.84 11.35
C LEU A 9 -3.99 18.54 10.06
N LYS A 10 -4.81 19.58 10.13
CA LYS A 10 -5.36 20.27 8.95
C LYS A 10 -5.23 21.77 9.06
N LEU A 11 -5.03 22.41 7.92
CA LEU A 11 -5.24 23.84 7.76
C LEU A 11 -6.66 24.05 7.25
N GLY A 12 -7.41 24.98 7.86
CA GLY A 12 -8.83 25.17 7.61
C GLY A 12 -9.19 25.57 6.16
N ASN A 13 -8.24 26.06 5.40
CA ASN A 13 -8.40 26.54 4.02
C ASN A 13 -7.61 25.73 2.98
N THR A 14 -7.10 24.55 3.34
CA THR A 14 -6.39 23.70 2.40
C THR A 14 -7.39 22.98 1.48
N PRO A 15 -7.40 23.26 0.17
CA PRO A 15 -8.28 22.58 -0.77
C PRO A 15 -7.76 21.19 -1.12
N ILE A 16 -8.68 20.31 -1.51
CA ILE A 16 -8.33 19.09 -2.26
C ILE A 16 -8.12 19.51 -3.70
N GLN A 17 -6.93 19.24 -4.24
CA GLN A 17 -6.58 19.58 -5.62
C GLN A 17 -6.43 18.31 -6.44
N ARG A 18 -7.14 18.23 -7.56
CA ARG A 18 -6.89 17.19 -8.56
C ARG A 18 -5.71 17.61 -9.42
N ILE A 19 -4.56 16.97 -9.20
CA ILE A 19 -3.31 17.28 -9.93
C ILE A 19 -3.24 16.64 -11.31
N TYR A 20 -4.03 15.59 -11.57
CA TYR A 20 -4.09 14.92 -12.85
C TYR A 20 -5.46 14.28 -13.08
N HIS A 21 -5.86 14.24 -14.35
CA HIS A 21 -7.02 13.51 -14.83
C HIS A 21 -6.76 13.03 -16.26
N SER A 22 -7.12 11.78 -16.54
CA SER A 22 -7.12 11.23 -17.89
C SER A 22 -8.25 10.21 -18.03
N PRO A 23 -9.04 10.25 -19.10
CA PRO A 23 -10.04 9.22 -19.38
C PRO A 23 -9.41 7.87 -19.73
N ASP A 24 -8.10 7.86 -20.05
CA ASP A 24 -7.36 6.65 -20.41
C ASP A 24 -6.80 5.95 -19.18
N MET A 25 -6.74 6.60 -18.01
CA MET A 25 -6.27 6.00 -16.76
C MET A 25 -7.36 5.09 -16.19
N LEU A 26 -7.02 3.83 -15.98
CA LEU A 26 -7.98 2.81 -15.60
C LEU A 26 -7.97 2.53 -14.10
N TRP A 27 -6.78 2.50 -13.46
CA TRP A 27 -6.65 2.13 -12.05
C TRP A 27 -5.38 2.71 -11.44
N ALA A 28 -5.51 3.87 -10.79
CA ALA A 28 -4.39 4.54 -10.14
C ALA A 28 -4.05 3.90 -8.80
N GLU A 29 -2.80 3.46 -8.65
CA GLU A 29 -2.32 2.73 -7.48
C GLU A 29 -0.90 3.09 -7.08
N GLY A 30 -0.51 2.71 -5.86
CA GLY A 30 0.84 2.78 -5.37
C GLY A 30 1.52 4.14 -5.47
N PRO A 31 0.88 5.25 -5.05
CA PRO A 31 1.49 6.57 -5.11
C PRO A 31 2.73 6.62 -4.20
N ALA A 32 3.84 7.15 -4.73
CA ALA A 32 5.08 7.31 -4.00
C ALA A 32 5.73 8.66 -4.29
N TRP A 33 6.05 9.38 -3.23
CA TRP A 33 6.73 10.67 -3.31
C TRP A 33 8.24 10.50 -3.25
N ASN A 34 8.95 11.09 -4.21
CA ASN A 34 10.39 11.23 -4.17
C ASN A 34 10.77 12.63 -3.66
N GLY A 35 11.20 12.71 -2.42
CA GLY A 35 11.51 13.99 -1.79
C GLY A 35 12.76 14.70 -2.34
N VAL A 36 13.70 13.96 -2.93
CA VAL A 36 14.91 14.51 -3.54
C VAL A 36 14.61 15.05 -4.93
N GLY A 37 13.93 14.25 -5.74
CA GLY A 37 13.54 14.64 -7.11
C GLY A 37 12.28 15.48 -7.16
N ARG A 38 11.58 15.69 -6.05
CA ARG A 38 10.34 16.47 -5.91
C ARG A 38 9.30 16.06 -6.95
N TYR A 39 9.00 14.75 -6.98
CA TYR A 39 7.99 14.22 -7.87
C TYR A 39 7.15 13.13 -7.20
N LEU A 40 5.89 13.03 -7.64
CA LEU A 40 4.99 11.95 -7.34
C LEU A 40 4.99 10.96 -8.50
N LEU A 41 5.12 9.68 -8.21
CA LEU A 41 4.83 8.64 -9.18
C LEU A 41 3.66 7.78 -8.70
N TRP A 42 2.96 7.16 -9.65
CA TRP A 42 1.92 6.18 -9.38
C TRP A 42 1.82 5.18 -10.53
N SER A 43 1.23 4.05 -10.25
CA SER A 43 0.97 2.99 -11.22
C SER A 43 -0.43 3.14 -11.82
N ASP A 44 -0.57 2.82 -13.09
CA ASP A 44 -1.84 2.49 -13.72
C ASP A 44 -1.75 1.02 -14.14
N ILE A 45 -2.27 0.14 -13.26
CA ILE A 45 -1.99 -1.31 -13.32
C ILE A 45 -2.44 -1.93 -14.64
N PRO A 46 -3.73 -1.75 -15.09
CA PRO A 46 -4.20 -2.40 -16.31
C PRO A 46 -3.49 -1.92 -17.57
N ASN A 47 -3.12 -0.65 -17.60
CA ASN A 47 -2.37 -0.06 -18.71
C ASN A 47 -0.88 -0.44 -18.69
N ASN A 48 -0.42 -1.11 -17.64
CA ASN A 48 0.97 -1.56 -17.50
C ASN A 48 1.98 -0.40 -17.56
N VAL A 49 1.63 0.73 -16.94
CA VAL A 49 2.39 1.98 -17.00
C VAL A 49 2.57 2.59 -15.61
N GLN A 50 3.64 3.34 -15.43
CA GLN A 50 3.79 4.29 -14.32
C GLN A 50 3.80 5.70 -14.85
N HIS A 51 3.10 6.59 -14.16
CA HIS A 51 3.06 8.02 -14.41
C HIS A 51 3.95 8.75 -13.41
N ARG A 52 4.42 9.95 -13.77
CA ARG A 52 5.18 10.83 -12.89
C ARG A 52 4.69 12.26 -13.01
N TRP A 53 4.34 12.88 -11.91
CA TRP A 53 4.02 14.31 -11.81
C TRP A 53 5.19 15.06 -11.16
N LEU A 54 5.63 16.13 -11.79
CA LEU A 54 6.67 17.02 -11.26
C LEU A 54 6.03 18.16 -10.49
N GLU A 55 6.52 18.41 -9.26
CA GLU A 55 6.01 19.49 -8.43
C GLU A 55 6.39 20.88 -8.98
N GLU A 56 7.54 21.00 -9.65
CA GLU A 56 8.09 22.27 -10.13
C GLU A 56 7.16 22.97 -11.12
N ASP A 57 6.57 22.23 -12.04
CA ASP A 57 5.78 22.81 -13.15
C ASP A 57 4.42 22.11 -13.36
N GLY A 58 4.09 21.10 -12.53
CA GLY A 58 2.88 20.32 -12.63
C GLY A 58 2.85 19.38 -13.85
N HIS A 59 3.98 19.18 -14.54
CA HIS A 59 4.04 18.32 -15.71
C HIS A 59 3.85 16.86 -15.36
N VAL A 60 3.02 16.16 -16.17
CA VAL A 60 2.81 14.71 -16.05
C VAL A 60 3.46 13.98 -17.22
N THR A 61 4.46 13.14 -16.89
CA THR A 61 5.01 12.17 -17.82
C THR A 61 4.12 10.91 -17.81
N LYS A 62 3.30 10.74 -18.84
CA LYS A 62 2.29 9.68 -18.93
C LYS A 62 2.85 8.25 -19.04
N GLN A 63 4.07 8.11 -19.52
CA GLN A 63 4.77 6.82 -19.64
C GLN A 63 6.16 6.96 -19.05
N PHE A 64 6.21 7.29 -17.76
CA PHE A 64 7.47 7.36 -17.04
C PHE A 64 8.20 6.01 -17.04
N ARG A 65 7.40 4.92 -16.91
CA ARG A 65 7.87 3.54 -17.15
C ARG A 65 6.84 2.76 -17.94
N TYR A 66 7.30 2.08 -18.98
CA TYR A 66 6.50 1.20 -19.83
C TYR A 66 7.39 0.16 -20.50
N PRO A 67 7.11 -1.16 -20.40
CA PRO A 67 6.13 -1.75 -19.51
C PRO A 67 6.55 -1.65 -18.04
N SER A 68 5.59 -1.52 -17.11
CA SER A 68 5.84 -1.45 -15.67
C SER A 68 5.79 -2.81 -14.96
N GLY A 69 5.43 -3.87 -15.68
CA GLY A 69 5.15 -5.19 -15.12
C GLY A 69 3.82 -5.24 -14.37
N ASN A 70 2.83 -4.44 -14.76
CA ASN A 70 1.58 -4.25 -14.03
C ASN A 70 1.86 -3.92 -12.57
N SER A 71 2.74 -2.95 -12.34
CA SER A 71 3.13 -2.55 -10.99
C SER A 71 1.95 -2.03 -10.20
N ASN A 72 1.96 -2.31 -8.89
CA ASN A 72 1.07 -1.73 -7.91
C ASN A 72 1.85 -0.77 -7.01
N GLY A 73 2.18 -1.18 -5.77
CA GLY A 73 2.86 -0.36 -4.79
C GLY A 73 4.27 0.05 -5.19
N ASN A 74 4.64 1.24 -4.81
CA ASN A 74 5.96 1.80 -5.04
C ASN A 74 6.49 2.46 -3.78
N THR A 75 7.81 2.47 -3.64
CA THR A 75 8.52 3.23 -2.60
C THR A 75 9.92 3.58 -3.09
N PHE A 76 10.69 4.27 -2.26
CA PHE A 76 12.09 4.58 -2.52
C PHE A 76 12.97 4.08 -1.39
N ASP A 77 14.15 3.56 -1.72
CA ASP A 77 15.16 3.30 -0.71
C ASP A 77 15.88 4.60 -0.29
N PHE A 78 16.72 4.50 0.73
CA PHE A 78 17.44 5.67 1.27
C PHE A 78 18.55 6.19 0.35
N GLN A 79 18.83 5.49 -0.76
CA GLN A 79 19.65 6.00 -1.85
C GLN A 79 18.80 6.67 -2.94
N GLY A 80 17.48 6.72 -2.80
CA GLY A 80 16.56 7.33 -3.77
C GLY A 80 16.22 6.42 -4.97
N ARG A 81 16.57 5.12 -4.93
CA ARG A 81 16.20 4.17 -5.97
C ARG A 81 14.77 3.69 -5.75
N GLN A 82 14.02 3.64 -6.83
CA GLN A 82 12.63 3.18 -6.77
C GLN A 82 12.56 1.66 -6.57
N ILE A 83 11.71 1.25 -5.64
CA ILE A 83 11.29 -0.15 -5.45
C ILE A 83 9.84 -0.26 -5.91
N SER A 84 9.49 -1.31 -6.61
CA SER A 84 8.16 -1.52 -7.18
C SER A 84 7.71 -2.96 -7.01
N CYS A 85 6.46 -3.14 -6.61
CA CYS A 85 5.77 -4.41 -6.57
C CYS A 85 5.09 -4.65 -7.91
N GLN A 86 5.43 -5.72 -8.61
CA GLN A 86 4.94 -6.02 -9.94
C GLN A 86 3.99 -7.23 -9.91
N HIS A 87 2.75 -7.03 -10.31
CA HIS A 87 1.73 -8.08 -10.35
C HIS A 87 1.96 -9.08 -11.48
N GLY A 88 2.24 -8.59 -12.70
CA GLY A 88 2.40 -9.44 -13.88
C GLY A 88 3.48 -10.50 -13.70
N PRO A 89 4.75 -10.14 -13.50
CA PRO A 89 5.83 -11.09 -13.29
C PRO A 89 5.95 -11.61 -11.85
N ARG A 90 5.10 -11.15 -10.92
CA ARG A 90 5.05 -11.56 -9.49
C ARG A 90 6.37 -11.32 -8.77
N LYS A 91 6.88 -10.08 -8.86
CA LYS A 91 8.20 -9.71 -8.37
C LYS A 91 8.17 -8.43 -7.56
N VAL A 92 9.14 -8.31 -6.66
CA VAL A 92 9.58 -7.02 -6.11
C VAL A 92 10.88 -6.67 -6.82
N VAL A 93 10.94 -5.48 -7.42
CA VAL A 93 12.10 -5.04 -8.19
C VAL A 93 12.60 -3.68 -7.70
N ARG A 94 13.87 -3.38 -7.99
CA ARG A 94 14.47 -2.06 -7.79
C ARG A 94 15.01 -1.54 -9.12
N TYR A 95 14.71 -0.31 -9.43
CA TYR A 95 15.25 0.41 -10.58
C TYR A 95 16.56 1.07 -10.16
N GLU A 96 17.64 0.69 -10.85
CA GLU A 96 18.98 1.20 -10.57
C GLU A 96 19.25 2.51 -11.33
N TYR A 97 20.28 3.26 -10.93
CA TYR A 97 20.64 4.53 -11.57
C TYR A 97 21.10 4.42 -13.01
N ASP A 98 21.67 3.27 -13.39
CA ASP A 98 22.08 2.99 -14.75
C ASP A 98 20.94 2.55 -15.68
N GLY A 99 19.71 2.53 -15.15
CA GLY A 99 18.52 2.10 -15.87
C GLY A 99 18.26 0.59 -15.83
N SER A 100 19.14 -0.20 -15.24
CA SER A 100 18.91 -1.63 -15.04
C SER A 100 17.86 -1.91 -13.96
N ILE A 101 17.34 -3.13 -13.96
CA ILE A 101 16.34 -3.58 -13.00
C ILE A 101 16.91 -4.76 -12.20
N THR A 102 17.00 -4.60 -10.89
CA THR A 102 17.37 -5.68 -9.97
C THR A 102 16.11 -6.36 -9.44
N VAL A 103 16.00 -7.69 -9.64
CA VAL A 103 14.96 -8.49 -9.00
C VAL A 103 15.35 -8.72 -7.55
N LEU A 104 14.53 -8.22 -6.62
CA LEU A 104 14.75 -8.35 -5.18
C LEU A 104 14.08 -9.59 -4.59
N ALA A 105 12.89 -9.93 -5.10
CA ALA A 105 12.14 -11.11 -4.70
C ALA A 105 11.23 -11.59 -5.85
N GLU A 106 11.18 -12.91 -6.08
CA GLU A 106 10.25 -13.57 -7.02
C GLU A 106 9.71 -14.90 -6.49
N LYS A 107 10.39 -15.47 -5.49
CA LYS A 107 10.05 -16.77 -4.89
C LYS A 107 10.30 -16.77 -3.41
N PHE A 108 9.51 -17.53 -2.67
CA PHE A 108 9.76 -17.89 -1.29
C PHE A 108 9.65 -19.40 -1.13
N GLU A 109 10.69 -20.04 -0.54
CA GLU A 109 10.78 -21.51 -0.38
C GLU A 109 10.51 -22.29 -1.69
N GLY A 110 11.04 -21.79 -2.80
CA GLY A 110 10.92 -22.41 -4.12
C GLY A 110 9.60 -22.16 -4.85
N LYS A 111 8.59 -21.58 -4.21
CA LYS A 111 7.31 -21.23 -4.82
C LYS A 111 7.31 -19.78 -5.27
N SER A 112 6.65 -19.50 -6.39
CA SER A 112 6.43 -18.11 -6.85
C SER A 112 5.64 -17.30 -5.81
N LEU A 113 5.93 -16.01 -5.72
CA LEU A 113 5.11 -15.07 -4.98
C LEU A 113 3.69 -15.00 -5.58
N ASN A 114 2.73 -14.61 -4.78
CA ASN A 114 1.32 -14.55 -5.22
C ASN A 114 1.09 -13.40 -6.20
N ALA A 115 1.33 -12.19 -5.77
CA ALA A 115 1.45 -10.95 -6.53
C ALA A 115 1.75 -9.82 -5.52
N PRO A 116 3.01 -9.43 -5.34
CA PRO A 116 3.38 -8.40 -4.37
C PRO A 116 2.61 -7.11 -4.60
N ASN A 117 2.12 -6.51 -3.51
CA ASN A 117 1.20 -5.38 -3.56
C ASN A 117 1.86 -4.06 -3.13
N ASP A 118 2.30 -3.93 -1.88
CA ASP A 118 2.95 -2.71 -1.37
C ASP A 118 4.27 -3.03 -0.67
N ALA A 119 5.16 -2.02 -0.57
CA ALA A 119 6.48 -2.18 0.04
C ALA A 119 6.93 -0.92 0.78
N ILE A 120 7.72 -1.13 1.84
CA ILE A 120 8.37 -0.10 2.63
C ILE A 120 9.82 -0.49 2.94
N VAL A 121 10.66 0.48 3.25
CA VAL A 121 12.09 0.27 3.57
C VAL A 121 12.35 0.64 5.02
N HIS A 122 12.97 -0.28 5.77
CA HIS A 122 13.33 -0.03 7.16
C HIS A 122 14.62 0.80 7.25
N PRO A 123 14.65 1.92 8.00
CA PRO A 123 15.77 2.85 7.97
C PRO A 123 17.04 2.33 8.65
N GLU A 124 16.92 1.46 9.64
CA GLU A 124 18.09 1.00 10.41
C GLU A 124 18.97 0.04 9.59
N ASP A 125 18.37 -0.82 8.78
CA ASP A 125 19.10 -1.88 8.08
C ASP A 125 18.87 -1.93 6.56
N GLY A 126 18.03 -1.03 6.04
CA GLY A 126 17.69 -0.98 4.61
C GLY A 126 16.87 -2.17 4.12
N SER A 127 16.39 -3.01 5.01
CA SER A 127 15.55 -4.15 4.63
C SER A 127 14.23 -3.67 4.03
N ILE A 128 13.75 -4.44 3.04
CA ILE A 128 12.52 -4.14 2.33
C ILE A 128 11.43 -5.07 2.84
N TRP A 129 10.34 -4.49 3.30
CA TRP A 129 9.18 -5.22 3.79
C TRP A 129 8.05 -5.06 2.79
N PHE A 130 7.41 -6.16 2.41
CA PHE A 130 6.36 -6.13 1.39
C PHE A 130 5.22 -7.09 1.70
N THR A 131 4.06 -6.80 1.11
CA THR A 131 2.84 -7.60 1.21
C THR A 131 2.63 -8.41 -0.07
N ASP A 132 2.08 -9.62 0.07
CA ASP A 132 1.86 -10.54 -1.05
C ASP A 132 0.45 -11.16 -1.02
N PRO A 133 -0.62 -10.35 -1.25
CA PRO A 133 -2.01 -10.79 -1.11
C PRO A 133 -2.54 -11.54 -2.34
N GLY A 134 -1.85 -11.49 -3.48
CA GLY A 134 -2.23 -12.21 -4.69
C GLY A 134 -3.33 -11.56 -5.54
N TYR A 135 -3.70 -10.31 -5.32
CA TYR A 135 -4.73 -9.63 -6.13
C TYR A 135 -4.42 -9.66 -7.64
N GLY A 136 -3.17 -9.44 -8.02
CA GLY A 136 -2.73 -9.47 -9.41
C GLY A 136 -2.94 -10.81 -10.14
N GLY A 137 -3.21 -11.88 -9.39
CA GLY A 137 -3.55 -13.19 -9.95
C GLY A 137 -5.06 -13.50 -9.95
N LEU A 138 -5.87 -12.66 -9.30
CA LEU A 138 -7.29 -12.91 -9.09
C LEU A 138 -8.19 -12.24 -10.13
N MET A 139 -7.76 -11.13 -10.71
CA MET A 139 -8.60 -10.30 -11.57
C MET A 139 -7.92 -10.00 -12.91
N ASN A 140 -8.73 -9.78 -13.94
CA ASN A 140 -8.23 -9.44 -15.27
C ASN A 140 -7.58 -8.05 -15.36
N TYR A 141 -7.78 -7.23 -14.34
CA TYR A 141 -7.41 -5.82 -14.36
C TYR A 141 -6.07 -5.54 -13.67
N GLU A 142 -5.64 -6.38 -12.74
CA GLU A 142 -4.51 -6.12 -11.86
C GLU A 142 -3.25 -6.92 -12.20
N GLY A 143 -3.14 -7.46 -13.40
CA GLY A 143 -1.97 -8.24 -13.78
C GLY A 143 -2.14 -9.03 -15.04
N THR A 144 -1.40 -10.13 -15.15
CA THR A 144 -1.55 -11.04 -16.26
C THR A 144 -2.97 -11.62 -16.25
N ARG A 145 -3.69 -11.47 -17.34
CA ARG A 145 -5.00 -12.11 -17.50
C ARG A 145 -4.87 -13.55 -17.05
N ALA A 146 -5.57 -13.90 -15.99
CA ALA A 146 -5.75 -15.29 -15.65
C ALA A 146 -6.58 -15.91 -16.78
N THR A 147 -5.89 -16.54 -17.74
CA THR A 147 -6.51 -17.19 -18.89
C THR A 147 -7.50 -18.29 -18.48
N ASN A 148 -7.47 -18.69 -17.22
CA ASN A 148 -8.25 -19.77 -16.65
C ASN A 148 -9.13 -19.36 -15.46
N GLY A 149 -9.49 -18.10 -15.33
CA GLY A 149 -10.20 -17.55 -14.16
C GLY A 149 -9.24 -17.16 -13.04
N SER A 150 -9.79 -16.80 -11.86
CA SER A 150 -8.96 -16.41 -10.74
C SER A 150 -8.02 -17.54 -10.32
N VAL A 151 -6.73 -17.25 -10.35
CA VAL A 151 -5.70 -18.18 -9.88
C VAL A 151 -5.63 -18.08 -8.36
N ARG A 152 -5.85 -19.21 -7.67
CA ARG A 152 -5.63 -19.24 -6.22
C ARG A 152 -4.18 -18.85 -5.90
N PRO A 153 -3.93 -18.20 -4.76
CA PRO A 153 -2.58 -17.91 -4.31
C PRO A 153 -1.71 -19.18 -4.35
N TYR A 154 -0.47 -19.06 -4.83
CA TYR A 154 0.48 -20.19 -4.85
C TYR A 154 0.87 -20.64 -3.46
N GLN A 155 0.79 -19.71 -2.50
CA GLN A 155 1.07 -19.93 -1.09
C GLN A 155 0.17 -19.05 -0.23
N LYS A 156 0.16 -19.28 1.07
CA LYS A 156 -0.61 -18.44 2.00
C LYS A 156 -0.13 -17.00 1.90
N GLU A 157 -1.10 -16.09 1.82
CA GLU A 157 -0.86 -14.66 1.76
C GLU A 157 -0.14 -14.18 3.02
N ALA A 158 0.83 -13.32 2.87
CA ALA A 158 1.73 -13.00 3.97
C ALA A 158 2.43 -11.64 3.78
N VAL A 159 3.06 -11.20 4.86
CA VAL A 159 4.03 -10.12 4.88
C VAL A 159 5.43 -10.72 4.91
N TYR A 160 6.30 -10.23 4.05
CA TYR A 160 7.68 -10.68 3.92
C TYR A 160 8.69 -9.56 4.15
N ARG A 161 9.93 -9.96 4.45
CA ARG A 161 11.08 -9.09 4.57
C ARG A 161 12.23 -9.61 3.70
N ILE A 162 12.85 -8.71 2.95
CA ILE A 162 14.08 -8.95 2.19
C ILE A 162 15.23 -8.34 2.97
N ASP A 163 16.23 -9.13 3.31
CA ASP A 163 17.44 -8.62 3.96
C ASP A 163 18.27 -7.81 2.96
N ALA A 164 18.71 -6.61 3.36
CA ALA A 164 19.45 -5.71 2.47
C ALA A 164 20.87 -6.21 2.14
N LYS A 165 21.45 -7.08 2.98
CA LYS A 165 22.83 -7.52 2.83
C LYS A 165 22.97 -8.74 1.91
N ASP A 166 22.10 -9.73 2.10
CA ASP A 166 22.20 -11.01 1.42
C ASP A 166 21.00 -11.36 0.54
N GLY A 167 19.98 -10.50 0.51
CA GLY A 167 18.76 -10.71 -0.26
C GLY A 167 17.86 -11.82 0.28
N LYS A 168 18.15 -12.37 1.45
CA LYS A 168 17.37 -13.45 2.05
C LYS A 168 15.95 -12.98 2.34
N ILE A 169 14.96 -13.75 1.88
CA ILE A 169 13.55 -13.49 2.15
C ILE A 169 13.13 -14.27 3.40
N THR A 170 12.41 -13.57 4.27
CA THR A 170 11.83 -14.14 5.50
C THR A 170 10.35 -13.81 5.53
N LYS A 171 9.49 -14.79 5.80
CA LYS A 171 8.08 -14.55 6.08
C LYS A 171 7.97 -14.00 7.50
N LEU A 172 7.38 -12.81 7.66
CA LEU A 172 7.22 -12.14 8.94
C LEU A 172 5.94 -12.57 9.66
N THR A 173 4.83 -12.61 8.91
CA THR A 173 3.52 -13.07 9.42
C THR A 173 2.63 -13.51 8.27
N ASP A 174 1.78 -14.49 8.53
CA ASP A 174 0.65 -14.89 7.72
C ASP A 174 -0.65 -14.97 8.57
N GLU A 175 -0.65 -14.26 9.72
CA GLU A 175 -1.80 -14.05 10.60
C GLU A 175 -2.70 -12.90 10.12
N ILE A 176 -2.86 -12.79 8.82
CA ILE A 176 -3.65 -11.78 8.12
C ILE A 176 -4.26 -12.44 6.88
N PHE A 177 -5.47 -12.05 6.51
CA PHE A 177 -6.13 -12.69 5.37
C PHE A 177 -5.56 -12.20 4.03
N LYS A 178 -5.66 -10.89 3.75
CA LYS A 178 -5.09 -10.27 2.55
C LYS A 178 -4.35 -9.00 2.91
N PRO A 179 -3.04 -9.12 3.20
CA PRO A 179 -2.24 -7.93 3.53
C PRO A 179 -2.14 -7.01 2.32
N ASN A 180 -2.57 -5.77 2.47
CA ASN A 180 -2.54 -4.74 1.44
C ASN A 180 -1.50 -3.66 1.81
N GLY A 181 -1.89 -2.40 1.97
CA GLY A 181 -1.00 -1.34 2.37
C GLY A 181 -0.33 -1.59 3.71
N LEU A 182 0.92 -1.17 3.85
CA LEU A 182 1.68 -1.30 5.09
C LEU A 182 2.48 -0.03 5.39
N CYS A 183 2.70 0.24 6.69
CA CYS A 183 3.59 1.32 7.12
C CYS A 183 4.18 1.03 8.50
N PHE A 184 5.32 1.65 8.79
CA PHE A 184 5.90 1.68 10.13
C PHE A 184 5.31 2.83 10.96
N SER A 185 5.35 2.68 12.30
CA SER A 185 5.27 3.84 13.19
C SER A 185 6.50 4.74 13.00
N PRO A 186 6.43 6.05 13.35
CA PRO A 186 7.56 6.95 13.21
C PRO A 186 8.82 6.54 13.99
N ASP A 187 8.66 5.78 15.07
CA ASP A 187 9.77 5.22 15.87
C ASP A 187 10.23 3.83 15.38
N TYR A 188 9.63 3.31 14.29
CA TYR A 188 9.93 2.01 13.66
C TYR A 188 9.78 0.81 14.59
N ARG A 189 8.98 0.94 15.65
CA ARG A 189 8.72 -0.14 16.61
C ARG A 189 7.44 -0.91 16.35
N LYS A 190 6.61 -0.40 15.44
CA LYS A 190 5.35 -1.06 15.05
C LYS A 190 5.26 -1.16 13.52
N LEU A 191 4.64 -2.24 13.07
CA LEU A 191 4.19 -2.42 11.70
C LEU A 191 2.67 -2.42 11.68
N TYR A 192 2.07 -1.55 10.85
CA TYR A 192 0.65 -1.56 10.55
C TYR A 192 0.43 -2.16 9.17
N VAL A 193 -0.61 -2.96 9.01
CA VAL A 193 -1.00 -3.58 7.73
C VAL A 193 -2.51 -3.56 7.59
N ALA A 194 -3.01 -3.07 6.46
CA ALA A 194 -4.42 -3.15 6.09
C ALA A 194 -4.79 -4.60 5.73
N ASP A 195 -5.88 -5.12 6.32
CA ASP A 195 -6.44 -6.41 5.95
C ASP A 195 -7.67 -6.22 5.06
N THR A 196 -7.50 -6.43 3.77
CA THR A 196 -8.58 -6.39 2.78
C THR A 196 -9.18 -7.76 2.51
N GLY A 197 -8.96 -8.73 3.39
CA GLY A 197 -9.36 -10.13 3.22
C GLY A 197 -10.85 -10.34 3.00
N ALA A 198 -11.71 -9.52 3.60
CA ALA A 198 -13.16 -9.62 3.43
C ALA A 198 -13.64 -9.37 1.99
N SER A 199 -12.77 -8.90 1.09
CA SER A 199 -13.04 -8.87 -0.36
C SER A 199 -13.17 -10.26 -0.98
N HIS A 200 -12.56 -11.30 -0.36
CA HIS A 200 -12.50 -12.66 -0.90
C HIS A 200 -12.78 -13.75 0.14
N TYR A 201 -12.75 -13.45 1.42
CA TYR A 201 -12.95 -14.39 2.53
C TYR A 201 -14.09 -13.88 3.42
N ALA A 202 -15.19 -14.63 3.49
CA ALA A 202 -16.40 -14.22 4.21
C ALA A 202 -16.17 -13.97 5.72
N ASP A 203 -15.22 -14.70 6.31
CA ASP A 203 -14.92 -14.62 7.75
C ASP A 203 -13.81 -13.60 8.08
N ALA A 204 -13.26 -12.92 7.05
CA ALA A 204 -12.19 -11.95 7.28
C ALA A 204 -12.75 -10.64 7.85
N PRO A 205 -12.05 -10.04 8.81
CA PRO A 205 -12.40 -8.71 9.31
C PRO A 205 -12.08 -7.63 8.26
N LYS A 206 -12.72 -6.47 8.41
CA LYS A 206 -12.35 -5.25 7.72
C LYS A 206 -11.64 -4.33 8.73
N ASN A 207 -10.33 -4.40 8.77
CA ASN A 207 -9.55 -3.69 9.78
C ASN A 207 -8.13 -3.37 9.33
N ILE A 208 -7.44 -2.62 10.17
CA ILE A 208 -5.99 -2.45 10.13
C ILE A 208 -5.43 -3.23 11.32
N LYS A 209 -4.43 -4.08 11.07
CA LYS A 209 -3.70 -4.82 12.11
C LYS A 209 -2.39 -4.13 12.47
N VAL A 210 -1.91 -4.40 13.67
CA VAL A 210 -0.61 -3.90 14.15
C VAL A 210 0.17 -5.00 14.83
N TRP A 211 1.47 -5.00 14.62
CA TRP A 211 2.46 -5.84 15.33
C TRP A 211 3.54 -4.98 15.94
N ASP A 212 4.10 -5.45 17.03
CA ASP A 212 5.33 -4.89 17.58
C ASP A 212 6.53 -5.49 16.84
N ILE A 213 7.50 -4.66 16.46
CA ILE A 213 8.73 -5.08 15.79
C ILE A 213 9.79 -5.44 16.83
N GLU A 214 10.29 -6.66 16.74
CA GLU A 214 11.38 -7.14 17.54
C GLU A 214 12.65 -7.24 16.70
N SER A 215 13.64 -6.41 16.95
CA SER A 215 14.95 -6.43 16.32
C SER A 215 14.95 -6.38 14.78
N THR A 216 14.13 -5.56 14.13
CA THR A 216 14.02 -5.40 12.65
C THR A 216 13.79 -6.71 11.86
N LYS A 217 13.57 -7.84 12.53
CA LYS A 217 13.51 -9.17 11.88
C LYS A 217 12.30 -10.01 12.24
N ARG A 218 11.58 -9.66 13.27
CA ARG A 218 10.43 -10.43 13.75
C ARG A 218 9.30 -9.53 14.19
N LEU A 219 8.11 -10.03 14.02
CA LEU A 219 6.87 -9.44 14.53
C LEU A 219 6.36 -10.23 15.72
N LYS A 220 5.77 -9.53 16.68
CA LYS A 220 5.09 -10.11 17.83
C LYS A 220 3.83 -9.33 18.20
N ASN A 221 2.99 -9.91 19.05
CA ASN A 221 1.80 -9.27 19.60
C ASN A 221 0.85 -8.73 18.50
N GLY A 222 0.61 -9.55 17.44
CA GLY A 222 -0.33 -9.20 16.38
C GLY A 222 -1.74 -9.00 16.93
N ARG A 223 -2.36 -7.85 16.61
CA ARG A 223 -3.70 -7.49 17.09
C ARG A 223 -4.38 -6.54 16.13
N GLU A 224 -5.68 -6.39 16.27
CA GLU A 224 -6.41 -5.30 15.61
C GLU A 224 -5.92 -3.95 16.17
N PHE A 225 -5.68 -3.01 15.27
CA PHE A 225 -5.41 -1.62 15.60
C PHE A 225 -6.67 -0.77 15.45
N ALA A 226 -7.34 -0.88 14.31
CA ALA A 226 -8.53 -0.09 14.01
C ALA A 226 -9.52 -0.86 13.15
N SER A 227 -10.79 -0.76 13.49
CA SER A 227 -11.90 -1.28 12.68
C SER A 227 -12.27 -0.29 11.59
N MET A 228 -12.63 -0.80 10.40
CA MET A 228 -13.15 0.03 9.30
C MET A 228 -14.64 0.34 9.42
N LYS A 229 -15.32 -0.11 10.47
CA LYS A 229 -16.71 0.23 10.75
C LYS A 229 -16.90 1.71 11.04
N LEU A 230 -17.96 2.29 10.51
CA LEU A 230 -18.36 3.68 10.69
C LEU A 230 -19.87 3.77 10.62
N ASP A 231 -20.47 4.52 11.56
CA ASP A 231 -21.86 4.93 11.42
C ASP A 231 -21.95 6.06 10.39
N VAL A 232 -22.74 5.85 9.35
CA VAL A 232 -23.07 6.85 8.34
C VAL A 232 -24.57 7.02 8.31
N ASP A 233 -25.04 8.15 8.81
CA ASP A 233 -26.47 8.49 8.88
C ASP A 233 -27.33 7.46 9.64
N GLY A 234 -26.78 6.87 10.72
CA GLY A 234 -27.45 5.87 11.54
C GLY A 234 -27.35 4.43 11.01
N GLU A 235 -26.57 4.18 9.96
CA GLU A 235 -26.29 2.86 9.42
C GLU A 235 -24.81 2.50 9.60
N GLU A 236 -24.52 1.36 10.22
CA GLU A 236 -23.14 0.87 10.31
C GLU A 236 -22.66 0.38 8.94
N LYS A 237 -21.66 1.06 8.39
CA LYS A 237 -20.99 0.70 7.14
C LYS A 237 -19.55 0.30 7.44
N ALA A 238 -18.97 -0.53 6.56
CA ALA A 238 -17.56 -0.89 6.64
C ALA A 238 -17.00 -1.16 5.24
N GLY A 239 -16.11 -0.29 4.80
CA GLY A 239 -15.31 -0.46 3.58
C GLY A 239 -13.99 -1.18 3.85
N PHE A 240 -13.10 -1.12 2.88
CA PHE A 240 -11.76 -1.68 2.99
C PHE A 240 -10.74 -0.56 3.21
N ALA A 241 -9.78 -0.79 4.11
CA ALA A 241 -8.53 -0.04 4.09
C ALA A 241 -7.64 -0.63 2.99
N ASP A 242 -6.96 0.23 2.24
CA ASP A 242 -6.06 -0.13 1.16
C ASP A 242 -4.65 0.41 1.42
N GLY A 243 -4.17 1.42 0.70
CA GLY A 243 -2.92 2.09 1.00
C GLY A 243 -2.97 2.82 2.36
N ILE A 244 -1.95 2.63 3.19
CA ILE A 244 -1.86 3.30 4.50
C ILE A 244 -0.51 3.95 4.71
N ARG A 245 -0.48 5.08 5.41
CA ARG A 245 0.76 5.76 5.82
C ARG A 245 0.60 6.33 7.22
N ALA A 246 1.71 6.39 7.96
CA ALA A 246 1.77 7.07 9.25
C ALA A 246 2.23 8.53 9.06
N ASP A 247 1.61 9.46 9.80
CA ASP A 247 2.12 10.82 9.92
C ASP A 247 3.22 10.92 10.99
N GLU A 248 3.80 12.10 11.16
CA GLU A 248 4.89 12.33 12.13
C GLU A 248 4.45 12.12 13.58
N TYR A 249 3.15 12.20 13.88
CA TYR A 249 2.57 11.92 15.19
C TYR A 249 2.21 10.45 15.38
N GLY A 250 2.34 9.64 14.33
CA GLY A 250 2.02 8.21 14.32
C GLY A 250 0.57 7.88 14.01
N ASN A 251 -0.28 8.87 13.69
CA ASN A 251 -1.64 8.58 13.23
C ASN A 251 -1.59 7.87 11.88
N ILE A 252 -2.52 6.95 11.67
CA ILE A 252 -2.59 6.17 10.43
C ILE A 252 -3.61 6.81 9.50
N TRP A 253 -3.14 7.20 8.33
CA TRP A 253 -3.95 7.70 7.22
C TRP A 253 -4.17 6.53 6.26
N ALA A 254 -5.44 6.16 6.05
CA ALA A 254 -5.82 5.01 5.25
C ALA A 254 -6.75 5.45 4.12
N SER A 255 -6.41 5.12 2.88
CA SER A 255 -7.40 5.13 1.81
C SER A 255 -8.46 4.07 2.12
N ALA A 256 -9.73 4.42 1.94
CA ALA A 256 -10.83 3.55 2.31
C ALA A 256 -11.99 3.75 1.36
N GLY A 257 -12.58 2.64 0.92
CA GLY A 257 -13.64 2.75 -0.06
C GLY A 257 -14.50 1.50 -0.21
N TRP A 258 -15.19 1.45 -1.35
CA TRP A 258 -16.15 0.41 -1.74
C TRP A 258 -17.45 0.42 -0.91
N VAL A 259 -17.86 1.61 -0.46
CA VAL A 259 -19.09 1.81 0.31
C VAL A 259 -19.98 2.88 -0.35
N GLY A 260 -19.39 3.98 -0.81
CA GLY A 260 -20.07 5.10 -1.41
C GLY A 260 -20.12 6.35 -0.52
N ASP A 261 -21.09 7.20 -0.79
CA ASP A 261 -21.25 8.51 -0.18
C ASP A 261 -21.20 8.48 1.36
N GLY A 262 -20.50 9.45 1.92
CA GLY A 262 -20.30 9.61 3.36
C GLY A 262 -19.24 8.70 3.98
N TYR A 263 -18.71 7.75 3.20
CA TYR A 263 -17.66 6.84 3.67
C TYR A 263 -16.37 6.97 2.87
N ASP A 264 -16.43 6.94 1.53
CA ASP A 264 -15.27 6.76 0.67
C ASP A 264 -14.30 7.95 0.70
N GLY A 265 -13.01 7.67 0.85
CA GLY A 265 -11.98 8.68 0.95
C GLY A 265 -10.79 8.27 1.80
N VAL A 266 -10.25 9.21 2.58
CA VAL A 266 -9.13 8.96 3.51
C VAL A 266 -9.62 9.01 4.94
N HIS A 267 -9.39 7.95 5.70
CA HIS A 267 -9.73 7.85 7.12
C HIS A 267 -8.48 8.00 7.97
N ILE A 268 -8.56 8.75 9.04
CA ILE A 268 -7.44 9.03 9.93
C ILE A 268 -7.71 8.42 11.30
N PHE A 269 -6.80 7.56 11.76
CA PHE A 269 -6.89 6.84 13.03
C PHE A 269 -5.79 7.30 13.97
N ALA A 270 -6.18 7.61 15.21
CA ALA A 270 -5.24 8.06 16.24
C ALA A 270 -4.28 6.93 16.64
N ASN A 271 -3.01 7.28 16.79
CA ASN A 271 -1.94 6.36 17.18
C ASN A 271 -2.19 5.69 18.55
N GLU A 272 -2.77 6.44 19.49
CA GLU A 272 -2.88 5.99 20.89
C GLU A 272 -3.88 4.85 21.09
N ASP A 273 -5.00 4.90 20.38
CA ASP A 273 -6.16 4.04 20.65
C ASP A 273 -6.79 3.43 19.38
N GLY A 274 -6.32 3.80 18.19
CA GLY A 274 -6.91 3.35 16.92
C GLY A 274 -8.29 3.97 16.63
N GLN A 275 -8.72 4.96 17.40
CA GLN A 275 -9.98 5.66 17.15
C GLN A 275 -9.91 6.45 15.85
N ARG A 276 -10.97 6.41 15.03
CA ARG A 276 -11.08 7.27 13.86
C ARG A 276 -11.34 8.71 14.31
N ILE A 277 -10.37 9.60 14.03
CA ILE A 277 -10.39 11.01 14.44
C ILE A 277 -10.77 11.96 13.31
N GLY A 278 -10.61 11.50 12.06
CA GLY A 278 -10.90 12.33 10.90
C GLY A 278 -11.25 11.52 9.67
N GLN A 279 -11.83 12.23 8.71
CA GLN A 279 -12.18 11.70 7.41
C GLN A 279 -12.07 12.81 6.37
N ILE A 280 -11.50 12.50 5.21
CA ILE A 280 -11.46 13.33 4.02
C ILE A 280 -12.28 12.60 2.96
N LEU A 281 -13.50 13.02 2.74
CA LEU A 281 -14.37 12.46 1.72
C LEU A 281 -13.86 12.85 0.33
N LEU A 282 -13.87 11.90 -0.58
CA LEU A 282 -13.52 12.11 -1.98
C LEU A 282 -14.77 11.89 -2.84
N PRO A 283 -14.92 12.63 -3.97
CA PRO A 283 -16.08 12.50 -4.85
C PRO A 283 -16.08 11.18 -5.64
N GLU A 284 -14.92 10.55 -5.76
CA GLU A 284 -14.70 9.29 -6.48
C GLU A 284 -13.62 8.49 -5.74
N ILE A 285 -13.69 7.16 -5.88
CA ILE A 285 -12.68 6.26 -5.34
C ILE A 285 -11.72 5.89 -6.46
#